data_2a020c104fdf7daedd8986c903f5b026
#
_entry.id   2a020c104fdf7daedd8986c903f5b026
#
_cell.length_a   1.000
_cell.length_b   1.000
_cell.length_c   1.000
_cell.angle_alpha   90.00
_cell.angle_beta   90.00
_cell.angle_gamma   90.00
#
_symmetry.space_group_name_H-M   'P 1'
#
loop_
_entity.id
_entity.type
_entity.pdbx_description
1 polymer ?
#
loop_
_entity_poly.entity_id
_entity_poly.type
_entity_poly.pdbx_seq_one_letter_code
_entity_poly.pdbx_strand_id
1 'polypeptide(L)'
;GYGFFKNKKQNYNGVNVYRTWEITRKGNSNIRIFLNYISYPFFGFFKVLGFLGKKYDAVFCYETSPVYMIFPGIVYSKLKKVPLTTYVLDLWPENLYSVLNIQNKFFRKIASSTSRWHYKKCDKLIAMSPSLKEKLKEVTGKSDDKIAVIPQYCEEFYEQDIEDEPLKEKYKGFFKIVYAGNISPAQNLQCAVDSAAMLKRDGIKDIKFIIVGDGMSKADIEK
;
A
#
# COMPACT_ATOMS: atom_id res chain seq x y z
N GLY A 1 8.35 12.98 -17.70
CA GLY A 1 8.39 11.60 -17.26
C GLY A 1 9.66 11.28 -16.49
N TYR A 2 9.65 10.17 -15.79
CA TYR A 2 10.78 9.64 -15.04
C TYR A 2 11.46 8.54 -15.86
N GLY A 3 12.79 8.46 -15.83
CA GLY A 3 13.54 7.45 -16.56
C GLY A 3 14.84 7.11 -15.86
N PHE A 4 15.55 6.07 -16.37
CA PHE A 4 16.79 5.58 -15.76
C PHE A 4 17.81 6.70 -15.51
N PHE A 5 17.88 7.68 -16.40
CA PHE A 5 18.79 8.83 -16.29
C PHE A 5 18.09 10.17 -16.04
N LYS A 6 16.74 10.23 -16.10
CA LYS A 6 15.98 11.47 -15.99
C LYS A 6 15.39 11.63 -14.59
N ASN A 7 15.40 12.87 -14.06
CA ASN A 7 14.76 13.25 -12.80
C ASN A 7 15.16 12.41 -11.57
N LYS A 8 16.43 11.97 -11.53
CA LYS A 8 16.96 11.18 -10.39
C LYS A 8 17.04 11.97 -9.09
N LYS A 9 17.23 13.28 -9.17
CA LYS A 9 17.33 14.19 -8.04
C LYS A 9 16.52 15.45 -8.33
N GLN A 10 15.76 15.90 -7.36
CA GLN A 10 15.09 17.20 -7.40
C GLN A 10 15.00 17.76 -5.97
N ASN A 11 14.81 19.06 -5.85
CA ASN A 11 14.34 19.68 -4.61
C ASN A 11 12.88 20.07 -4.81
N TYR A 12 12.05 19.71 -3.84
CA TYR A 12 10.64 20.06 -3.83
C TYR A 12 10.32 20.69 -2.48
N ASN A 13 10.03 21.97 -2.48
CA ASN A 13 9.71 22.76 -1.28
C ASN A 13 10.71 22.54 -0.12
N GLY A 14 12.01 22.59 -0.42
CA GLY A 14 13.08 22.36 0.57
C GLY A 14 13.45 20.90 0.80
N VAL A 15 12.63 19.95 0.34
CA VAL A 15 12.91 18.52 0.47
C VAL A 15 13.74 18.01 -0.71
N ASN A 16 14.87 17.39 -0.41
CA ASN A 16 15.70 16.72 -1.42
C ASN A 16 15.13 15.34 -1.74
N VAL A 17 14.60 15.16 -2.93
CA VAL A 17 14.05 13.91 -3.44
C VAL A 17 15.10 13.18 -4.27
N TYR A 18 15.41 11.94 -3.89
CA TYR A 18 16.32 11.06 -4.61
C TYR A 18 15.59 9.80 -5.04
N ARG A 19 15.45 9.60 -6.35
CA ARG A 19 14.75 8.42 -6.88
C ARG A 19 15.74 7.29 -7.14
N THR A 20 15.31 6.08 -6.81
CA THR A 20 15.99 4.86 -7.24
C THR A 20 15.21 4.22 -8.39
N TRP A 21 15.91 3.42 -9.18
CA TRP A 21 15.27 2.70 -10.27
C TRP A 21 14.59 1.45 -9.74
N GLU A 22 13.51 1.06 -10.40
CA GLU A 22 12.82 -0.20 -10.18
C GLU A 22 12.30 -0.78 -11.49
N ILE A 23 12.07 -2.07 -11.53
CA ILE A 23 11.40 -2.73 -12.66
C ILE A 23 9.92 -2.39 -12.57
N THR A 24 9.40 -1.69 -13.56
CA THR A 24 8.00 -1.29 -13.60
C THR A 24 7.09 -2.49 -13.80
N ARG A 25 5.96 -2.49 -13.11
CA ARG A 25 4.87 -3.42 -13.38
C ARG A 25 4.32 -3.13 -14.78
N LYS A 26 4.25 -4.16 -15.63
CA LYS A 26 3.66 -4.06 -16.97
C LYS A 26 2.82 -5.30 -17.23
N GLY A 27 1.52 -5.10 -17.43
CA GLY A 27 0.55 -6.19 -17.55
C GLY A 27 0.36 -6.96 -16.23
N ASN A 28 -0.32 -8.10 -16.31
CA ASN A 28 -0.72 -8.92 -15.15
C ASN A 28 0.28 -10.07 -14.85
N SER A 29 1.55 -9.94 -15.23
CA SER A 29 2.55 -10.98 -15.04
C SER A 29 3.03 -11.05 -13.58
N ASN A 30 2.80 -12.17 -12.92
CA ASN A 30 3.28 -12.45 -11.56
C ASN A 30 4.81 -12.34 -11.45
N ILE A 31 5.54 -12.74 -12.51
CA ILE A 31 7.01 -12.63 -12.56
C ILE A 31 7.42 -11.14 -12.53
N ARG A 32 6.75 -10.28 -13.27
CA ARG A 32 7.05 -8.84 -13.26
C ARG A 32 6.70 -8.18 -11.93
N ILE A 33 5.62 -8.60 -11.27
CA ILE A 33 5.29 -8.14 -9.93
C ILE A 33 6.39 -8.55 -8.95
N PHE A 34 6.84 -9.80 -9.01
CA PHE A 34 7.93 -10.30 -8.17
C PHE A 34 9.24 -9.53 -8.42
N LEU A 35 9.63 -9.33 -9.68
CA LEU A 35 10.81 -8.56 -10.05
C LEU A 35 10.71 -7.09 -9.61
N ASN A 36 9.54 -6.47 -9.71
CA ASN A 36 9.30 -5.13 -9.16
C ASN A 36 9.57 -5.11 -7.65
N TYR A 37 9.04 -6.08 -6.90
CA TYR A 37 9.21 -6.16 -5.44
C TYR A 37 10.66 -6.31 -4.98
N ILE A 38 11.51 -6.99 -5.77
CA ILE A 38 12.92 -7.21 -5.41
C ILE A 38 13.82 -6.09 -5.95
N SER A 39 13.47 -5.49 -7.09
CA SER A 39 14.33 -4.49 -7.73
C SER A 39 14.51 -3.23 -6.89
N TYR A 40 13.44 -2.75 -6.23
CA TYR A 40 13.53 -1.57 -5.39
C TYR A 40 14.52 -1.74 -4.21
N PRO A 41 14.42 -2.77 -3.35
CA PRO A 41 15.40 -2.97 -2.28
C PRO A 41 16.82 -3.17 -2.79
N PHE A 42 16.99 -3.84 -3.94
CA PHE A 42 18.30 -4.03 -4.57
C PHE A 42 18.94 -2.70 -4.98
N PHE A 43 18.29 -1.91 -5.81
CA PHE A 43 18.82 -0.61 -6.22
C PHE A 43 18.84 0.42 -5.10
N GLY A 44 17.88 0.34 -4.17
CA GLY A 44 17.83 1.14 -2.96
C GLY A 44 19.03 0.90 -2.04
N PHE A 45 19.49 -0.34 -1.92
CA PHE A 45 20.71 -0.66 -1.19
C PHE A 45 21.92 0.11 -1.72
N PHE A 46 22.20 0.03 -3.02
CA PHE A 46 23.31 0.80 -3.62
C PHE A 46 23.12 2.31 -3.48
N LYS A 47 21.87 2.77 -3.58
CA LYS A 47 21.56 4.19 -3.38
C LYS A 47 21.91 4.65 -1.96
N VAL A 48 21.59 3.85 -0.96
CA VAL A 48 21.87 4.13 0.44
C VAL A 48 23.38 4.15 0.73
N LEU A 49 24.17 3.28 0.11
CA LEU A 49 25.63 3.34 0.25
C LEU A 49 26.19 4.71 -0.19
N GLY A 50 25.61 5.33 -1.22
CA GLY A 50 25.95 6.69 -1.64
C GLY A 50 25.55 7.79 -0.63
N PHE A 51 24.72 7.47 0.37
CA PHE A 51 24.34 8.40 1.44
C PHE A 51 25.14 8.25 2.73
N LEU A 52 26.02 7.27 2.83
CA LEU A 52 26.79 7.03 4.06
C LEU A 52 27.70 8.20 4.47
N GLY A 53 28.10 9.05 3.50
CA GLY A 53 28.80 10.32 3.79
C GLY A 53 27.92 11.43 4.36
N LYS A 54 26.59 11.28 4.31
CA LYS A 54 25.65 12.26 4.86
C LYS A 54 25.27 11.90 6.29
N LYS A 55 24.89 12.91 7.07
CA LYS A 55 24.38 12.72 8.44
C LYS A 55 22.87 13.00 8.43
N TYR A 56 22.13 12.02 8.91
CA TYR A 56 20.70 12.14 9.21
C TYR A 56 20.48 11.62 10.63
N ASP A 57 19.57 12.24 11.37
CA ASP A 57 19.33 11.92 12.78
C ASP A 57 18.39 10.74 12.97
N ALA A 58 17.56 10.44 11.96
CA ALA A 58 16.61 9.34 11.97
C ALA A 58 16.30 8.86 10.54
N VAL A 59 15.76 7.65 10.45
CA VAL A 59 15.20 7.10 9.22
C VAL A 59 13.70 6.90 9.43
N PHE A 60 12.90 7.36 8.49
CA PHE A 60 11.47 7.10 8.43
C PHE A 60 11.15 6.34 7.14
N CYS A 61 10.49 5.20 7.27
CA CYS A 61 9.99 4.42 6.14
C CYS A 61 8.46 4.51 6.09
N TYR A 62 7.94 4.94 4.96
CA TYR A 62 6.50 4.92 4.65
C TYR A 62 6.23 3.65 3.82
N GLU A 63 5.82 2.58 4.51
CA GLU A 63 5.71 1.24 3.92
C GLU A 63 4.33 1.03 3.32
N THR A 64 4.26 1.14 1.99
CA THR A 64 3.04 0.92 1.22
C THR A 64 2.88 -0.53 0.77
N SER A 65 3.90 -1.12 0.17
CA SER A 65 4.00 -2.50 -0.35
C SER A 65 5.13 -2.56 -1.39
N PRO A 66 6.01 -3.53 -1.35
CA PRO A 66 6.15 -4.65 -0.40
C PRO A 66 6.96 -4.27 0.85
N VAL A 67 6.90 -5.10 1.89
CA VAL A 67 7.71 -4.91 3.12
C VAL A 67 9.22 -4.77 2.84
N TYR A 68 9.70 -5.34 1.76
CA TYR A 68 11.12 -5.26 1.33
C TYR A 68 11.60 -3.83 1.05
N MET A 69 10.68 -2.89 0.82
CA MET A 69 11.03 -1.48 0.64
C MET A 69 11.65 -0.84 1.89
N ILE A 70 11.47 -1.44 3.07
CA ILE A 70 12.09 -1.00 4.31
C ILE A 70 13.61 -1.30 4.32
N PHE A 71 14.07 -2.29 3.53
CA PHE A 71 15.44 -2.80 3.57
C PHE A 71 16.53 -1.71 3.44
N PRO A 72 16.47 -0.77 2.48
CA PRO A 72 17.45 0.31 2.41
C PRO A 72 17.51 1.17 3.68
N GLY A 73 16.34 1.43 4.29
CA GLY A 73 16.25 2.15 5.56
C GLY A 73 16.92 1.38 6.71
N ILE A 74 16.72 0.07 6.78
CA ILE A 74 17.38 -0.81 7.75
C ILE A 74 18.90 -0.73 7.61
N VAL A 75 19.40 -0.80 6.37
CA VAL A 75 20.84 -0.72 6.09
C VAL A 75 21.42 0.60 6.60
N TYR A 76 20.80 1.73 6.23
CA TYR A 76 21.27 3.04 6.68
C TYR A 76 21.23 3.16 8.20
N SER A 77 20.09 2.86 8.81
CA SER A 77 19.92 2.92 10.26
C SER A 77 20.99 2.13 11.01
N LYS A 78 21.28 0.90 10.58
CA LYS A 78 22.28 0.04 11.24
C LYS A 78 23.71 0.54 11.04
N LEU A 79 24.07 0.99 9.83
CA LEU A 79 25.42 1.49 9.54
C LEU A 79 25.71 2.84 10.21
N LYS A 80 24.69 3.70 10.32
CA LYS A 80 24.83 5.04 10.91
C LYS A 80 24.43 5.10 12.38
N LYS A 81 23.88 4.00 12.93
CA LYS A 81 23.39 3.89 14.32
C LYS A 81 22.35 4.95 14.66
N VAL A 82 21.43 5.20 13.75
CA VAL A 82 20.30 6.12 13.92
C VAL A 82 18.97 5.38 13.99
N PRO A 83 17.96 5.88 14.71
CA PRO A 83 16.68 5.19 14.87
C PRO A 83 15.94 5.05 13.54
N LEU A 84 15.24 3.92 13.39
CA LEU A 84 14.36 3.60 12.27
C LEU A 84 12.93 3.48 12.75
N THR A 85 12.06 4.35 12.24
CA THR A 85 10.61 4.26 12.41
C THR A 85 9.96 3.90 11.08
N THR A 86 9.02 2.95 11.10
CA THR A 86 8.28 2.56 9.89
C THR A 86 6.79 2.74 10.11
N TYR A 87 6.15 3.46 9.21
CA TYR A 87 4.69 3.56 9.11
C TYR A 87 4.19 2.44 8.19
N VAL A 88 3.48 1.48 8.77
CA VAL A 88 2.99 0.28 8.09
C VAL A 88 1.56 0.54 7.60
N LEU A 89 1.39 0.59 6.30
CA LEU A 89 0.09 0.75 5.66
C LEU A 89 -0.49 -0.60 5.23
N ASP A 90 0.37 -1.51 4.80
CA ASP A 90 0.01 -2.84 4.33
C ASP A 90 0.67 -3.92 5.17
N LEU A 91 -0.13 -4.81 5.76
CA LEU A 91 0.42 -5.93 6.51
C LEU A 91 0.95 -7.01 5.56
N TRP A 92 2.24 -7.26 5.66
CA TRP A 92 2.93 -8.31 4.93
C TRP A 92 3.20 -9.54 5.84
N PRO A 93 3.07 -10.76 5.33
CA PRO A 93 2.92 -11.16 3.91
C PRO A 93 1.48 -11.39 3.43
N GLU A 94 0.45 -11.05 4.21
CA GLU A 94 -0.94 -11.34 3.89
C GLU A 94 -1.34 -10.79 2.52
N ASN A 95 -0.96 -9.56 2.21
CA ASN A 95 -1.23 -8.94 0.90
C ASN A 95 -0.55 -9.70 -0.25
N LEU A 96 0.66 -10.24 -0.03
CA LEU A 96 1.35 -11.06 -1.03
C LEU A 96 0.56 -12.32 -1.40
N TYR A 97 -0.03 -12.96 -0.41
CA TYR A 97 -0.79 -14.20 -0.63
C TYR A 97 -2.02 -13.96 -1.50
N SER A 98 -2.70 -12.84 -1.29
CA SER A 98 -3.87 -12.44 -2.07
C SER A 98 -3.51 -12.06 -3.50
N VAL A 99 -2.43 -11.30 -3.70
CA VAL A 99 -2.02 -10.79 -5.02
C VAL A 99 -1.44 -11.89 -5.90
N LEU A 100 -0.61 -12.79 -5.35
CA LEU A 100 0.09 -13.85 -6.11
C LEU A 100 -0.57 -15.23 -5.98
N ASN A 101 -1.69 -15.35 -5.27
CA ASN A 101 -2.38 -16.62 -5.00
C ASN A 101 -1.43 -17.74 -4.51
N ILE A 102 -0.55 -17.42 -3.56
CA ILE A 102 0.45 -18.34 -3.05
C ILE A 102 -0.19 -19.36 -2.12
N GLN A 103 -0.33 -20.63 -2.57
CA GLN A 103 -0.85 -21.72 -1.77
C GLN A 103 0.24 -22.57 -1.11
N ASN A 104 1.44 -22.57 -1.64
CA ASN A 104 2.53 -23.41 -1.16
C ASN A 104 3.00 -22.97 0.24
N LYS A 105 2.92 -23.87 1.22
CA LYS A 105 3.25 -23.64 2.63
C LYS A 105 4.71 -23.23 2.84
N PHE A 106 5.63 -23.76 2.04
CA PHE A 106 7.06 -23.41 2.15
C PHE A 106 7.32 -21.95 1.77
N PHE A 107 6.77 -21.49 0.62
CA PHE A 107 6.88 -20.08 0.22
C PHE A 107 6.18 -19.14 1.19
N ARG A 108 5.02 -19.53 1.74
CA ARG A 108 4.35 -18.76 2.79
C ARG A 108 5.23 -18.61 4.04
N LYS A 109 5.90 -19.68 4.47
CA LYS A 109 6.83 -19.65 5.61
C LYS A 109 8.01 -18.70 5.37
N ILE A 110 8.60 -18.70 4.18
CA ILE A 110 9.69 -17.78 3.81
C ILE A 110 9.18 -16.35 3.85
N ALA A 111 8.05 -16.05 3.20
CA ALA A 111 7.47 -14.72 3.17
C ALA A 111 7.14 -14.19 4.58
N SER A 112 6.53 -15.01 5.44
CA SER A 112 6.29 -14.66 6.85
C SER A 112 7.58 -14.40 7.63
N SER A 113 8.60 -15.24 7.45
CA SER A 113 9.87 -15.10 8.15
C SER A 113 10.59 -13.82 7.74
N THR A 114 10.64 -13.52 6.44
CA THR A 114 11.28 -12.30 5.92
C THR A 114 10.52 -11.04 6.33
N SER A 115 9.19 -11.05 6.29
CA SER A 115 8.37 -9.91 6.74
C SER A 115 8.58 -9.62 8.23
N ARG A 116 8.51 -10.67 9.05
CA ARG A 116 8.81 -10.58 10.49
C ARG A 116 10.20 -10.00 10.75
N TRP A 117 11.20 -10.44 9.98
CA TRP A 117 12.55 -9.93 10.11
C TRP A 117 12.63 -8.42 9.86
N HIS A 118 11.99 -7.92 8.78
CA HIS A 118 11.98 -6.49 8.46
C HIS A 118 11.34 -5.67 9.58
N TYR A 119 10.14 -6.05 10.02
CA TYR A 119 9.44 -5.34 11.10
C TYR A 119 10.21 -5.37 12.43
N LYS A 120 10.87 -6.50 12.75
CA LYS A 120 11.69 -6.60 13.97
C LYS A 120 12.91 -5.67 13.94
N LYS A 121 13.47 -5.36 12.75
CA LYS A 121 14.62 -4.48 12.60
C LYS A 121 14.29 -2.99 12.78
N CYS A 122 13.04 -2.59 12.70
CA CYS A 122 12.59 -1.24 13.00
C CYS A 122 12.64 -0.99 14.51
N ASP A 123 13.06 0.19 14.93
CA ASP A 123 13.07 0.55 16.36
C ASP A 123 11.65 0.88 16.85
N LYS A 124 10.87 1.55 15.99
CA LYS A 124 9.43 1.82 16.22
C LYS A 124 8.62 1.49 14.98
N LEU A 125 7.36 1.13 15.19
CA LEU A 125 6.37 0.95 14.15
C LEU A 125 5.20 1.91 14.39
N ILE A 126 4.55 2.29 13.31
CA ILE A 126 3.30 3.05 13.34
C ILE A 126 2.29 2.23 12.55
N ALA A 127 1.16 1.92 13.18
CA ALA A 127 0.03 1.23 12.58
C ALA A 127 -1.07 2.25 12.23
N MET A 128 -1.77 2.06 11.11
CA MET A 128 -2.87 2.93 10.71
C MET A 128 -4.19 2.65 11.46
N SER A 129 -4.25 1.53 12.21
CA SER A 129 -5.43 1.16 13.01
C SER A 129 -5.05 0.38 14.27
N PRO A 130 -5.94 0.35 15.29
CA PRO A 130 -5.72 -0.48 16.47
C PRO A 130 -5.57 -1.98 16.14
N SER A 131 -6.37 -2.50 15.23
CA SER A 131 -6.28 -3.91 14.80
C SER A 131 -4.96 -4.25 14.14
N LEU A 132 -4.42 -3.35 13.31
CA LEU A 132 -3.10 -3.52 12.71
C LEU A 132 -2.00 -3.46 13.77
N LYS A 133 -2.12 -2.60 14.79
CA LYS A 133 -1.19 -2.57 15.94
C LYS A 133 -1.12 -3.92 16.64
N GLU A 134 -2.27 -4.50 16.99
CA GLU A 134 -2.31 -5.81 17.67
C GLU A 134 -1.68 -6.90 16.81
N LYS A 135 -1.93 -6.88 15.50
CA LYS A 135 -1.30 -7.82 14.57
C LYS A 135 0.21 -7.64 14.47
N LEU A 136 0.70 -6.42 14.44
CA LEU A 136 2.14 -6.13 14.46
C LEU A 136 2.79 -6.55 15.78
N LYS A 137 2.12 -6.43 16.92
CA LYS A 137 2.59 -6.96 18.21
C LYS A 137 2.74 -8.48 18.15
N GLU A 138 1.71 -9.18 17.64
CA GLU A 138 1.73 -10.64 17.47
C GLU A 138 2.91 -11.08 16.57
N VAL A 139 3.07 -10.43 15.41
CA VAL A 139 4.10 -10.78 14.44
C VAL A 139 5.51 -10.48 14.95
N THR A 140 5.70 -9.37 15.65
CA THR A 140 7.04 -8.88 16.02
C THR A 140 7.46 -9.23 17.44
N GLY A 141 6.52 -9.39 18.36
CA GLY A 141 6.76 -9.48 19.79
C GLY A 141 7.20 -8.15 20.42
N LYS A 142 6.98 -7.02 19.74
CA LYS A 142 7.30 -5.69 20.28
C LYS A 142 6.33 -5.29 21.38
N SER A 143 6.84 -4.59 22.38
CA SER A 143 6.04 -3.98 23.44
C SER A 143 5.14 -2.84 22.91
N ASP A 144 4.13 -2.50 23.67
CA ASP A 144 3.10 -1.53 23.28
C ASP A 144 3.66 -0.13 23.00
N ASP A 145 4.70 0.29 23.74
CA ASP A 145 5.40 1.57 23.58
C ASP A 145 6.21 1.67 22.28
N LYS A 146 6.44 0.56 21.58
CA LYS A 146 7.15 0.49 20.31
C LYS A 146 6.25 0.55 19.10
N ILE A 147 4.93 0.51 19.28
CA ILE A 147 3.97 0.55 18.18
C ILE A 147 2.90 1.60 18.47
N ALA A 148 2.98 2.73 17.80
CA ALA A 148 1.99 3.80 17.85
C ALA A 148 0.83 3.51 16.87
N VAL A 149 -0.34 4.09 17.14
CA VAL A 149 -1.45 4.13 16.18
C VAL A 149 -1.59 5.56 15.67
N ILE A 150 -1.42 5.75 14.38
CA ILE A 150 -1.67 7.01 13.68
C ILE A 150 -2.52 6.67 12.46
N PRO A 151 -3.81 7.06 12.43
CA PRO A 151 -4.66 6.83 11.26
C PRO A 151 -4.12 7.50 10.00
N GLN A 152 -4.52 6.99 8.83
CA GLN A 152 -4.24 7.65 7.57
C GLN A 152 -4.92 9.03 7.56
N TYR A 153 -4.20 10.04 7.10
CA TYR A 153 -4.75 11.38 6.95
C TYR A 153 -5.69 11.45 5.72
N CYS A 154 -6.55 12.45 5.74
CA CYS A 154 -7.33 12.87 4.59
C CYS A 154 -6.79 14.23 4.12
N GLU A 155 -6.73 14.45 2.82
CA GLU A 155 -6.33 15.73 2.27
C GLU A 155 -7.43 16.78 2.48
N GLU A 156 -7.03 18.00 2.81
CA GLU A 156 -7.94 19.12 3.15
C GLU A 156 -9.02 19.41 2.08
N PHE A 157 -8.75 19.10 0.82
CA PHE A 157 -9.73 19.32 -0.24
C PHE A 157 -10.96 18.42 -0.13
N TYR A 158 -10.89 17.28 0.59
CA TYR A 158 -12.06 16.43 0.87
C TYR A 158 -12.97 17.00 1.98
N GLU A 159 -12.52 18.01 2.71
CA GLU A 159 -13.34 18.72 3.70
C GLU A 159 -14.22 19.78 3.06
N GLN A 160 -14.01 20.07 1.78
CA GLN A 160 -14.81 21.04 1.04
C GLN A 160 -16.06 20.38 0.48
N ASP A 161 -17.22 20.98 0.75
CA ASP A 161 -18.46 20.60 0.09
C ASP A 161 -18.39 20.98 -1.38
N ILE A 162 -18.28 19.99 -2.25
CA ILE A 162 -18.37 20.17 -3.70
C ILE A 162 -19.82 19.92 -4.12
N GLU A 163 -20.50 20.96 -4.52
CA GLU A 163 -21.83 20.86 -5.11
C GLU A 163 -21.72 20.54 -6.60
N ASP A 164 -22.10 19.31 -6.98
CA ASP A 164 -22.27 18.87 -8.36
C ASP A 164 -23.75 18.62 -8.60
N GLU A 165 -24.46 19.69 -8.97
CA GLU A 165 -25.90 19.63 -9.20
C GLU A 165 -26.31 18.62 -10.30
N PRO A 166 -25.60 18.51 -11.45
CA PRO A 166 -25.91 17.49 -12.45
C PRO A 166 -25.80 16.06 -11.88
N LEU A 167 -24.81 15.78 -11.00
CA LEU A 167 -24.63 14.47 -10.41
C LEU A 167 -25.70 14.19 -9.35
N LYS A 168 -26.05 15.19 -8.55
CA LYS A 168 -27.12 15.10 -7.57
C LYS A 168 -28.46 14.80 -8.24
N GLU A 169 -28.82 15.52 -9.32
CA GLU A 169 -30.05 15.31 -10.05
C GLU A 169 -30.12 13.93 -10.74
N LYS A 170 -28.99 13.49 -11.34
CA LYS A 170 -28.87 12.16 -11.98
C LYS A 170 -29.21 11.00 -11.03
N TYR A 171 -28.89 11.13 -9.76
CA TYR A 171 -29.09 10.07 -8.76
C TYR A 171 -30.16 10.44 -7.71
N LYS A 172 -30.98 11.43 -7.99
CA LYS A 172 -32.09 11.85 -7.12
C LYS A 172 -33.08 10.71 -6.90
N GLY A 173 -33.55 10.56 -5.68
CA GLY A 173 -34.50 9.52 -5.30
C GLY A 173 -33.93 8.12 -5.13
N PHE A 174 -32.60 7.92 -5.35
CA PHE A 174 -31.95 6.65 -5.10
C PHE A 174 -31.11 6.68 -3.82
N PHE A 175 -31.12 5.57 -3.08
CA PHE A 175 -30.08 5.29 -2.10
C PHE A 175 -28.81 4.87 -2.84
N LYS A 176 -27.71 5.56 -2.62
CA LYS A 176 -26.46 5.37 -3.36
C LYS A 176 -25.46 4.60 -2.53
N ILE A 177 -24.96 3.48 -3.06
CA ILE A 177 -23.84 2.73 -2.54
C ILE A 177 -22.68 2.98 -3.49
N VAL A 178 -21.66 3.71 -3.00
CA VAL A 178 -20.55 4.17 -3.85
C VAL A 178 -19.27 3.45 -3.44
N TYR A 179 -18.58 2.88 -4.42
CA TYR A 179 -17.21 2.44 -4.32
C TYR A 179 -16.33 3.30 -5.22
N ALA A 180 -15.26 3.87 -4.69
CA ALA A 180 -14.25 4.59 -5.46
C ALA A 180 -12.87 4.01 -5.16
N GLY A 181 -12.21 3.43 -6.17
CA GLY A 181 -10.89 2.81 -5.95
C GLY A 181 -10.47 1.83 -7.03
N ASN A 182 -9.40 1.08 -6.72
CA ASN A 182 -8.83 0.08 -7.62
C ASN A 182 -9.76 -1.14 -7.77
N ILE A 183 -10.13 -1.48 -9.00
CA ILE A 183 -10.97 -2.65 -9.31
C ILE A 183 -10.06 -3.87 -9.49
N SER A 184 -9.74 -4.54 -8.39
CA SER A 184 -8.83 -5.69 -8.38
C SER A 184 -9.43 -6.90 -7.66
N PRO A 185 -8.88 -8.11 -7.87
CA PRO A 185 -9.36 -9.33 -7.18
C PRO A 185 -9.35 -9.20 -5.65
N ALA A 186 -8.40 -8.44 -5.10
CA ALA A 186 -8.30 -8.23 -3.65
C ALA A 186 -9.49 -7.45 -3.06
N GLN A 187 -10.18 -6.67 -3.87
CA GLN A 187 -11.35 -5.87 -3.45
C GLN A 187 -12.66 -6.66 -3.50
N ASN A 188 -12.68 -7.78 -4.21
CA ASN A 188 -13.84 -8.67 -4.33
C ASN A 188 -15.16 -7.95 -4.69
N LEU A 189 -15.10 -7.02 -5.66
CA LEU A 189 -16.27 -6.25 -6.08
C LEU A 189 -17.37 -7.10 -6.71
N GLN A 190 -17.09 -8.33 -7.09
CA GLN A 190 -18.10 -9.30 -7.52
C GLN A 190 -19.20 -9.45 -6.46
N CYS A 191 -18.84 -9.45 -5.18
CA CYS A 191 -19.82 -9.50 -4.09
C CYS A 191 -20.81 -8.33 -4.13
N ALA A 192 -20.35 -7.11 -4.50
CA ALA A 192 -21.24 -5.95 -4.64
C ALA A 192 -22.17 -6.09 -5.85
N VAL A 193 -21.67 -6.63 -6.97
CA VAL A 193 -22.48 -6.91 -8.16
C VAL A 193 -23.54 -7.97 -7.88
N ASP A 194 -23.15 -9.07 -7.23
CA ASP A 194 -24.08 -10.14 -6.85
C ASP A 194 -25.17 -9.62 -5.88
N SER A 195 -24.77 -8.78 -4.91
CA SER A 195 -25.72 -8.15 -3.98
C SER A 195 -26.72 -7.25 -4.71
N ALA A 196 -26.24 -6.44 -5.67
CA ALA A 196 -27.10 -5.60 -6.50
C ALA A 196 -28.10 -6.44 -7.33
N ALA A 197 -27.65 -7.56 -7.88
CA ALA A 197 -28.49 -8.50 -8.62
C ALA A 197 -29.56 -9.15 -7.71
N MET A 198 -29.20 -9.50 -6.48
CA MET A 198 -30.15 -10.04 -5.49
C MET A 198 -31.21 -9.01 -5.13
N LEU A 199 -30.83 -7.80 -4.78
CA LEU A 199 -31.75 -6.71 -4.44
C LEU A 199 -32.73 -6.40 -5.59
N LYS A 200 -32.21 -6.38 -6.83
CA LYS A 200 -33.05 -6.20 -8.02
C LYS A 200 -34.08 -7.33 -8.20
N ARG A 201 -33.67 -8.57 -7.96
CA ARG A 201 -34.56 -9.75 -8.01
C ARG A 201 -35.64 -9.69 -6.93
N ASP A 202 -35.27 -9.20 -5.73
CA ASP A 202 -36.22 -9.04 -4.61
C ASP A 202 -37.14 -7.81 -4.75
N GLY A 203 -37.09 -7.12 -5.90
CA GLY A 203 -37.97 -6.00 -6.24
C GLY A 203 -37.52 -4.65 -5.67
N ILE A 204 -36.37 -4.54 -5.05
CA ILE A 204 -35.80 -3.30 -4.51
C ILE A 204 -35.20 -2.51 -5.69
N LYS A 205 -35.79 -1.35 -6.01
CA LYS A 205 -35.43 -0.56 -7.21
C LYS A 205 -34.84 0.81 -6.90
N ASP A 206 -34.90 1.24 -5.67
CA ASP A 206 -34.47 2.56 -5.19
C ASP A 206 -32.99 2.60 -4.75
N ILE A 207 -32.23 1.54 -4.98
CA ILE A 207 -30.80 1.45 -4.68
C ILE A 207 -29.98 1.54 -5.98
N LYS A 208 -28.91 2.33 -5.96
CA LYS A 208 -27.89 2.41 -7.03
C LYS A 208 -26.53 2.04 -6.48
N PHE A 209 -25.90 1.04 -7.10
CA PHE A 209 -24.47 0.76 -6.92
C PHE A 209 -23.69 1.56 -7.96
N ILE A 210 -22.74 2.36 -7.50
CA ILE A 210 -21.89 3.22 -8.34
C ILE A 210 -20.44 2.81 -8.08
N ILE A 211 -19.79 2.24 -9.10
CA ILE A 211 -18.40 1.81 -9.02
C ILE A 211 -17.57 2.77 -9.87
N VAL A 212 -16.63 3.48 -9.22
CA VAL A 212 -15.73 4.44 -9.86
C VAL A 212 -14.31 3.93 -9.71
N GLY A 213 -13.64 3.67 -10.82
CA GLY A 213 -12.26 3.19 -10.79
C GLY A 213 -11.82 2.46 -12.03
N ASP A 214 -10.62 1.92 -11.96
CA ASP A 214 -10.02 1.06 -12.99
C ASP A 214 -9.22 -0.07 -12.32
N GLY A 215 -8.87 -1.11 -13.06
CA GLY A 215 -8.07 -2.21 -12.54
C GLY A 215 -8.26 -3.53 -13.27
N MET A 216 -7.54 -4.54 -12.78
CA MET A 216 -7.43 -5.86 -13.43
C MET A 216 -8.77 -6.58 -13.59
N SER A 217 -9.72 -6.38 -12.68
CA SER A 217 -11.02 -7.06 -12.67
C SER A 217 -12.14 -6.23 -13.32
N LYS A 218 -11.83 -5.05 -13.88
CA LYS A 218 -12.86 -4.16 -14.45
C LYS A 218 -13.67 -4.86 -15.54
N ALA A 219 -13.00 -5.48 -16.50
CA ALA A 219 -13.66 -6.17 -17.60
C ALA A 219 -14.56 -7.36 -17.16
N ASP A 220 -14.28 -7.94 -16.00
CA ASP A 220 -15.10 -9.02 -15.43
C ASP A 220 -16.31 -8.47 -14.69
N ILE A 221 -16.17 -7.33 -14.04
CA ILE A 221 -17.26 -6.63 -13.33
C ILE A 221 -18.25 -5.99 -14.29
N GLU A 222 -17.81 -5.61 -15.51
CA GLU A 222 -18.68 -4.99 -16.55
C GLU A 222 -19.50 -6.01 -17.37
N LYS A 223 -19.26 -7.32 -17.23
CA LYS A 223 -20.05 -8.42 -17.87
C LYS A 223 -21.34 -8.70 -17.12
#